data_4a2ca1802660bae3889d10af9e4ffd54
#
_entry.id   4a2ca1802660bae3889d10af9e4ffd54
#
_cell.length_a   1.000
_cell.length_b   1.000
_cell.length_c   1.000
_cell.angle_alpha   90.00
_cell.angle_beta   90.00
_cell.angle_gamma   90.00
#
_symmetry.space_group_name_H-M   'P 1'
#
loop_
_entity.id
_entity.type
_entity.pdbx_description
1 polymer ?
#
loop_
_entity_poly.entity_id
_entity_poly.type
_entity_poly.pdbx_seq_one_letter_code
_entity_poly.pdbx_strand_id
1 'polypeptide(L)'
;MFYLPIEIDGYNFDLRLIPLIFLAIFRGWKIALSTLIIVCTWRYFMGGVGTLPGILAGMIGPTLFVLLFYSFKKEVGNIYETIFVITICWFISDFPIVFIIPNGWEVFKGFFLIRYTSFLIVAFTYYAFIKAEHNKEYYKKQLERMAWHDQLTNLLNRSKFIELIETQRNTPMKNQFIALIDIDHFKKVNDTYGHLVGDNVLIQLSSVFAERMKQNMIVARYGGEEFIVYLEASTFEEAILTLEHLRQQVRSIPFEINDNHHIHLSISIGLAQLEKHTMLKDVIHTADQHLYVAKE
;
A
#
# COMPACT_ATOMS: atom_id res chain seq x y z
N MET A 1 22.57 -15.31 -4.50
CA MET A 1 23.10 -14.54 -5.64
C MET A 1 23.95 -15.50 -6.47
N PHE A 2 23.49 -15.87 -7.67
CA PHE A 2 24.17 -16.88 -8.48
C PHE A 2 25.45 -16.30 -9.07
N TYR A 3 26.60 -16.95 -8.76
CA TYR A 3 27.86 -16.70 -9.38
C TYR A 3 27.93 -17.56 -10.66
N LEU A 4 27.69 -16.95 -11.81
CA LEU A 4 27.89 -17.54 -13.11
C LEU A 4 28.96 -16.69 -13.83
N PRO A 5 30.26 -16.92 -13.58
CA PRO A 5 31.29 -16.24 -14.32
C PRO A 5 31.31 -16.77 -15.74
N ILE A 6 31.28 -15.87 -16.72
CA ILE A 6 31.65 -16.19 -18.09
C ILE A 6 33.16 -15.98 -18.14
N GLU A 7 33.90 -17.07 -18.23
CA GLU A 7 35.37 -17.01 -18.36
C GLU A 7 35.76 -16.93 -19.86
N ILE A 8 36.48 -15.88 -20.19
CA ILE A 8 36.97 -15.64 -21.54
C ILE A 8 38.44 -15.23 -21.42
N ASP A 9 39.35 -16.02 -22.00
CA ASP A 9 40.80 -15.77 -21.96
C ASP A 9 41.39 -15.48 -20.57
N GLY A 10 40.90 -16.20 -19.52
CA GLY A 10 41.34 -16.02 -18.15
C GLY A 10 40.68 -14.83 -17.41
N TYR A 11 39.76 -14.11 -18.04
CA TYR A 11 39.00 -13.03 -17.43
C TYR A 11 37.58 -13.49 -17.06
N ASN A 12 37.18 -13.22 -15.81
CA ASN A 12 35.86 -13.55 -15.31
C ASN A 12 34.93 -12.35 -15.43
N PHE A 13 33.89 -12.50 -16.25
CA PHE A 13 32.82 -11.55 -16.43
C PHE A 13 31.60 -12.01 -15.65
N ASP A 14 30.94 -11.11 -14.92
CA ASP A 14 29.77 -11.45 -14.15
C ASP A 14 28.62 -10.44 -14.33
N LEU A 15 27.42 -10.91 -14.05
CA LEU A 15 26.20 -10.13 -14.19
C LEU A 15 25.74 -9.49 -12.86
N ARG A 16 26.59 -9.44 -11.83
CA ARG A 16 26.26 -8.88 -10.49
C ARG A 16 25.90 -7.40 -10.52
N LEU A 17 26.35 -6.69 -11.54
CA LEU A 17 25.99 -5.29 -11.73
C LEU A 17 24.47 -5.09 -11.85
N ILE A 18 23.76 -6.01 -12.52
CA ILE A 18 22.33 -5.86 -12.79
C ILE A 18 21.50 -5.76 -11.50
N PRO A 19 21.62 -6.70 -10.53
CA PRO A 19 20.93 -6.54 -9.24
C PRO A 19 21.28 -5.25 -8.48
N LEU A 20 22.52 -4.77 -8.55
CA LEU A 20 22.93 -3.52 -7.91
C LEU A 20 22.22 -2.31 -8.51
N ILE A 21 22.16 -2.23 -9.85
CA ILE A 21 21.43 -1.19 -10.57
C ILE A 21 19.95 -1.19 -10.15
N PHE A 22 19.31 -2.35 -10.13
CA PHE A 22 17.89 -2.44 -9.76
C PHE A 22 17.63 -2.12 -8.29
N LEU A 23 18.51 -2.49 -7.37
CA LEU A 23 18.40 -2.07 -5.98
C LEU A 23 18.52 -0.55 -5.83
N ALA A 24 19.42 0.07 -6.60
CA ALA A 24 19.56 1.53 -6.61
C ALA A 24 18.28 2.23 -7.15
N ILE A 25 17.67 1.68 -8.20
CA ILE A 25 16.44 2.23 -8.80
C ILE A 25 15.22 2.06 -7.89
N PHE A 26 14.99 0.84 -7.37
CA PHE A 26 13.72 0.46 -6.74
C PHE A 26 13.71 0.54 -5.21
N ARG A 27 14.87 0.41 -4.55
CA ARG A 27 14.98 0.36 -3.08
C ARG A 27 15.72 1.55 -2.47
N GLY A 28 16.28 2.42 -3.31
CA GLY A 28 16.95 3.64 -2.91
C GLY A 28 18.39 3.45 -2.42
N TRP A 29 19.03 4.57 -2.14
CA TRP A 29 20.48 4.65 -1.91
C TRP A 29 21.00 3.84 -0.71
N LYS A 30 20.23 3.76 0.40
CA LYS A 30 20.68 3.04 1.61
C LYS A 30 20.91 1.56 1.32
N ILE A 31 19.94 0.90 0.68
CA ILE A 31 20.02 -0.54 0.36
C ILE A 31 21.04 -0.77 -0.76
N ALA A 32 21.08 0.10 -1.77
CA ALA A 32 22.05 0.00 -2.84
C ALA A 32 23.51 0.09 -2.34
N LEU A 33 23.83 1.07 -1.49
CA LEU A 33 25.18 1.23 -0.95
C LEU A 33 25.57 0.10 0.00
N SER A 34 24.69 -0.35 0.89
CA SER A 34 24.99 -1.49 1.76
C SER A 34 25.27 -2.77 0.96
N THR A 35 24.47 -3.04 -0.08
CA THR A 35 24.69 -4.19 -0.96
C THR A 35 25.95 -4.02 -1.79
N LEU A 36 26.26 -2.83 -2.28
CA LEU A 36 27.48 -2.52 -3.02
C LEU A 36 28.73 -2.84 -2.16
N ILE A 37 28.75 -2.41 -0.91
CA ILE A 37 29.86 -2.70 0.03
C ILE A 37 30.03 -4.23 0.18
N ILE A 38 28.96 -4.96 0.42
CA ILE A 38 29.01 -6.43 0.57
C ILE A 38 29.57 -7.09 -0.70
N VAL A 39 29.09 -6.71 -1.88
CA VAL A 39 29.50 -7.30 -3.15
C VAL A 39 30.94 -6.93 -3.51
N CYS A 40 31.37 -5.69 -3.26
CA CYS A 40 32.76 -5.27 -3.48
C CYS A 40 33.72 -5.99 -2.52
N THR A 41 33.36 -6.14 -1.26
CA THR A 41 34.14 -6.91 -0.28
C THR A 41 34.27 -8.36 -0.71
N TRP A 42 33.19 -9.00 -1.08
CA TRP A 42 33.19 -10.37 -1.61
C TRP A 42 34.09 -10.49 -2.86
N ARG A 43 33.96 -9.55 -3.83
CA ARG A 43 34.79 -9.53 -5.03
C ARG A 43 36.29 -9.40 -4.71
N TYR A 44 36.63 -8.57 -3.72
CA TYR A 44 38.01 -8.38 -3.28
C TYR A 44 38.61 -9.67 -2.73
N PHE A 45 37.87 -10.40 -1.90
CA PHE A 45 38.34 -11.69 -1.34
C PHE A 45 38.47 -12.81 -2.37
N MET A 46 37.70 -12.75 -3.45
CA MET A 46 37.85 -13.73 -4.54
C MET A 46 39.15 -13.56 -5.33
N GLY A 47 39.73 -12.37 -5.34
CA GLY A 47 41.00 -12.07 -6.01
C GLY A 47 40.91 -12.14 -7.55
N GLY A 48 42.10 -12.22 -8.17
CA GLY A 48 42.27 -12.29 -9.62
C GLY A 48 42.77 -10.98 -10.25
N VAL A 49 43.32 -11.05 -11.45
CA VAL A 49 43.97 -9.91 -12.16
C VAL A 49 43.01 -8.75 -12.40
N GLY A 50 41.72 -9.01 -12.63
CA GLY A 50 40.71 -7.98 -12.88
C GLY A 50 39.93 -7.50 -11.65
N THR A 51 40.37 -7.78 -10.41
CA THR A 51 39.61 -7.48 -9.18
C THR A 51 39.38 -5.99 -9.00
N LEU A 52 40.41 -5.17 -8.97
CA LEU A 52 40.29 -3.72 -8.77
C LEU A 52 39.53 -3.02 -9.89
N PRO A 53 39.87 -3.23 -11.17
CA PRO A 53 39.06 -2.68 -12.26
C PRO A 53 37.60 -3.10 -12.24
N GLY A 54 37.33 -4.38 -11.94
CA GLY A 54 35.97 -4.90 -11.84
C GLY A 54 35.15 -4.29 -10.69
N ILE A 55 35.79 -3.96 -9.56
CA ILE A 55 35.14 -3.25 -8.46
C ILE A 55 34.87 -1.80 -8.86
N LEU A 56 35.87 -1.07 -9.36
CA LEU A 56 35.76 0.36 -9.64
C LEU A 56 34.83 0.64 -10.83
N ALA A 57 35.13 0.08 -11.99
CA ALA A 57 34.38 0.30 -13.20
C ALA A 57 33.13 -0.59 -13.29
N GLY A 58 33.24 -1.85 -12.88
CA GLY A 58 32.15 -2.84 -13.01
C GLY A 58 31.04 -2.74 -11.96
N MET A 59 31.27 -2.11 -10.80
CA MET A 59 30.31 -2.06 -9.71
C MET A 59 30.08 -0.65 -9.19
N ILE A 60 31.15 0.04 -8.72
CA ILE A 60 31.02 1.36 -8.09
C ILE A 60 30.57 2.41 -9.10
N GLY A 61 31.23 2.52 -10.25
CA GLY A 61 30.92 3.53 -11.26
C GLY A 61 29.44 3.52 -11.72
N PRO A 62 28.92 2.39 -12.22
CA PRO A 62 27.53 2.29 -12.64
C PRO A 62 26.54 2.52 -11.48
N THR A 63 26.81 2.00 -10.29
CA THR A 63 25.92 2.19 -9.14
C THR A 63 25.84 3.66 -8.74
N LEU A 64 26.95 4.36 -8.69
CA LEU A 64 26.98 5.80 -8.41
C LEU A 64 26.27 6.61 -9.49
N PHE A 65 26.46 6.24 -10.77
CA PHE A 65 25.74 6.88 -11.88
C PHE A 65 24.23 6.76 -11.69
N VAL A 66 23.72 5.56 -11.38
CA VAL A 66 22.28 5.33 -11.15
C VAL A 66 21.77 6.14 -9.97
N LEU A 67 22.50 6.13 -8.84
CA LEU A 67 22.12 6.90 -7.66
C LEU A 67 22.08 8.41 -7.94
N LEU A 68 23.03 8.94 -8.69
CA LEU A 68 23.02 10.33 -9.11
C LEU A 68 21.86 10.62 -10.05
N PHE A 69 21.66 9.79 -11.07
CA PHE A 69 20.58 9.96 -12.05
C PHE A 69 19.21 10.02 -11.38
N TYR A 70 18.91 9.09 -10.46
CA TYR A 70 17.63 9.03 -9.75
C TYR A 70 17.55 9.95 -8.52
N SER A 71 18.64 10.56 -8.05
CA SER A 71 18.57 11.59 -7.01
C SER A 71 17.78 12.83 -7.46
N PHE A 72 17.76 13.09 -8.76
CA PHE A 72 17.04 14.21 -9.39
C PHE A 72 15.62 13.83 -9.86
N LYS A 73 15.23 12.57 -9.74
CA LYS A 73 13.92 12.05 -10.15
C LYS A 73 13.24 11.33 -9.00
N LYS A 74 11.94 11.66 -8.76
CA LYS A 74 11.14 11.01 -7.70
C LYS A 74 10.44 9.73 -8.14
N GLU A 75 10.36 9.46 -9.44
CA GLU A 75 9.61 8.31 -9.99
C GLU A 75 10.52 7.43 -10.84
N VAL A 76 10.28 6.13 -10.78
CA VAL A 76 10.91 5.16 -11.66
C VAL A 76 10.40 5.41 -13.08
N GLY A 77 11.31 5.67 -14.01
CA GLY A 77 10.99 5.99 -15.40
C GLY A 77 10.31 4.84 -16.15
N ASN A 78 9.87 5.16 -17.36
CA ASN A 78 9.31 4.17 -18.27
C ASN A 78 10.39 3.17 -18.76
N ILE A 79 9.98 2.17 -19.55
CA ILE A 79 10.88 1.12 -20.05
C ILE A 79 12.06 1.69 -20.87
N TYR A 80 11.85 2.77 -21.65
CA TYR A 80 12.88 3.39 -22.46
C TYR A 80 13.98 4.04 -21.61
N GLU A 81 13.60 4.70 -20.54
CA GLU A 81 14.53 5.26 -19.57
C GLU A 81 15.35 4.18 -18.86
N THR A 82 14.68 3.08 -18.48
CA THR A 82 15.36 1.94 -17.86
C THR A 82 16.40 1.33 -18.84
N ILE A 83 16.05 1.14 -20.10
CA ILE A 83 16.98 0.66 -21.13
C ILE A 83 18.15 1.64 -21.29
N PHE A 84 17.90 2.94 -21.35
CA PHE A 84 18.94 3.97 -21.43
C PHE A 84 19.93 3.89 -20.26
N VAL A 85 19.41 3.88 -19.03
CA VAL A 85 20.25 3.81 -17.82
C VAL A 85 21.08 2.51 -17.82
N ILE A 86 20.46 1.38 -18.14
CA ILE A 86 21.14 0.07 -18.21
C ILE A 86 22.24 0.09 -19.26
N THR A 87 21.99 0.67 -20.43
CA THR A 87 22.99 0.79 -21.51
C THR A 87 24.19 1.63 -21.08
N ILE A 88 23.96 2.77 -20.42
CA ILE A 88 25.05 3.60 -19.88
C ILE A 88 25.83 2.85 -18.79
N CYS A 89 25.15 2.17 -17.89
CA CYS A 89 25.81 1.35 -16.86
C CYS A 89 26.67 0.25 -17.45
N TRP A 90 26.15 -0.44 -18.49
CA TRP A 90 26.93 -1.43 -19.20
C TRP A 90 28.17 -0.81 -19.86
N PHE A 91 28.03 0.34 -20.51
CA PHE A 91 29.16 1.02 -21.14
C PHE A 91 30.23 1.44 -20.11
N ILE A 92 29.83 1.99 -18.97
CA ILE A 92 30.76 2.34 -17.87
C ILE A 92 31.50 1.09 -17.35
N SER A 93 30.81 -0.06 -17.30
CA SER A 93 31.38 -1.31 -16.80
C SER A 93 32.35 -1.94 -17.80
N ASP A 94 32.01 -1.97 -19.09
CA ASP A 94 32.68 -2.78 -20.08
C ASP A 94 33.70 -2.02 -20.93
N PHE A 95 33.48 -0.73 -21.19
CA PHE A 95 34.42 0.05 -22.02
C PHE A 95 35.83 0.19 -21.45
N PRO A 96 36.08 0.27 -20.13
CA PRO A 96 37.40 0.31 -19.55
C PRO A 96 38.30 -0.90 -19.90
N ILE A 97 37.71 -2.02 -20.30
CA ILE A 97 38.41 -3.21 -20.78
C ILE A 97 39.42 -2.86 -21.90
N VAL A 98 39.04 -1.95 -22.79
CA VAL A 98 39.87 -1.50 -23.89
C VAL A 98 41.24 -0.98 -23.44
N PHE A 99 41.31 -0.38 -22.24
CA PHE A 99 42.53 0.25 -21.70
C PHE A 99 43.27 -0.61 -20.70
N ILE A 100 42.59 -1.60 -20.10
CA ILE A 100 43.14 -2.37 -18.97
C ILE A 100 43.78 -3.68 -19.46
N ILE A 101 43.25 -4.27 -20.55
CA ILE A 101 43.68 -5.59 -21.03
C ILE A 101 44.58 -5.43 -22.23
N PRO A 102 45.67 -6.23 -22.34
CA PRO A 102 46.46 -6.34 -23.60
C PRO A 102 45.52 -6.73 -24.75
N ASN A 103 45.63 -6.01 -25.88
CA ASN A 103 44.71 -6.14 -27.02
C ASN A 103 43.23 -5.92 -26.68
N GLY A 104 42.93 -5.13 -25.65
CA GLY A 104 41.58 -4.92 -25.13
C GLY A 104 40.56 -4.43 -26.15
N TRP A 105 41.00 -3.70 -27.19
CA TRP A 105 40.13 -3.29 -28.29
C TRP A 105 39.62 -4.46 -29.15
N GLU A 106 40.48 -5.42 -29.42
CA GLU A 106 40.07 -6.63 -30.18
C GLU A 106 39.16 -7.53 -29.33
N VAL A 107 39.49 -7.68 -28.06
CA VAL A 107 38.63 -8.40 -27.08
C VAL A 107 37.27 -7.72 -26.96
N PHE A 108 37.24 -6.41 -26.80
CA PHE A 108 35.99 -5.66 -26.70
C PHE A 108 35.13 -5.85 -27.97
N LYS A 109 35.68 -5.66 -29.17
CA LYS A 109 34.97 -5.86 -30.45
C LYS A 109 34.44 -7.28 -30.60
N GLY A 110 35.28 -8.29 -30.31
CA GLY A 110 34.93 -9.69 -30.47
C GLY A 110 33.74 -10.14 -29.62
N PHE A 111 33.61 -9.62 -28.41
CA PHE A 111 32.58 -10.04 -27.46
C PHE A 111 31.47 -9.00 -27.19
N PHE A 112 31.61 -7.81 -27.76
CA PHE A 112 30.68 -6.69 -27.55
C PHE A 112 29.21 -7.08 -27.73
N LEU A 113 28.87 -7.69 -28.87
CA LEU A 113 27.47 -8.00 -29.19
C LEU A 113 26.89 -9.07 -28.26
N ILE A 114 27.64 -10.12 -27.98
CA ILE A 114 27.20 -11.23 -27.11
C ILE A 114 27.03 -10.73 -25.70
N ARG A 115 27.95 -9.93 -25.18
CA ARG A 115 27.88 -9.39 -23.81
C ARG A 115 26.76 -8.39 -23.64
N TYR A 116 26.60 -7.47 -24.57
CA TYR A 116 25.53 -6.47 -24.53
C TYR A 116 24.16 -7.11 -24.62
N THR A 117 23.94 -8.04 -25.55
CA THR A 117 22.65 -8.73 -25.66
C THR A 117 22.34 -9.58 -24.43
N SER A 118 23.33 -10.33 -23.91
CA SER A 118 23.14 -11.09 -22.66
C SER A 118 22.78 -10.19 -21.48
N PHE A 119 23.46 -9.04 -21.36
CA PHE A 119 23.17 -8.06 -20.32
C PHE A 119 21.74 -7.49 -20.44
N LEU A 120 21.31 -7.15 -21.67
CA LEU A 120 19.94 -6.67 -21.91
C LEU A 120 18.87 -7.72 -21.60
N ILE A 121 19.10 -8.99 -21.99
CA ILE A 121 18.15 -10.08 -21.71
C ILE A 121 17.97 -10.26 -20.21
N VAL A 122 19.07 -10.34 -19.45
CA VAL A 122 19.00 -10.51 -17.98
C VAL A 122 18.39 -9.27 -17.33
N ALA A 123 18.75 -8.06 -17.78
CA ALA A 123 18.18 -6.83 -17.27
C ALA A 123 16.67 -6.75 -17.55
N PHE A 124 16.23 -7.09 -18.76
CA PHE A 124 14.81 -7.11 -19.11
C PHE A 124 14.04 -8.15 -18.26
N THR A 125 14.58 -9.37 -18.12
CA THR A 125 13.98 -10.42 -17.28
C THR A 125 13.84 -9.95 -15.83
N TYR A 126 14.88 -9.33 -15.29
CA TYR A 126 14.86 -8.81 -13.92
C TYR A 126 13.86 -7.65 -13.74
N TYR A 127 13.81 -6.73 -14.71
CA TYR A 127 12.81 -5.66 -14.74
C TYR A 127 11.38 -6.21 -14.77
N ALA A 128 11.11 -7.18 -15.66
CA ALA A 128 9.80 -7.82 -15.76
C ALA A 128 9.39 -8.49 -14.45
N PHE A 129 10.33 -9.19 -13.79
CA PHE A 129 10.10 -9.83 -12.50
C PHE A 129 9.76 -8.81 -11.39
N ILE A 130 10.54 -7.72 -11.26
CA ILE A 130 10.28 -6.69 -10.26
C ILE A 130 8.93 -6.00 -10.52
N LYS A 131 8.62 -5.70 -11.78
CA LYS A 131 7.33 -5.10 -12.16
C LYS A 131 6.16 -6.03 -11.86
N ALA A 132 6.31 -7.33 -12.14
CA ALA A 132 5.29 -8.32 -11.83
C ALA A 132 5.03 -8.43 -10.31
N GLU A 133 6.09 -8.45 -9.47
CA GLU A 133 5.95 -8.49 -8.01
C GLU A 133 5.33 -7.20 -7.46
N HIS A 134 5.71 -6.03 -7.99
CA HIS A 134 5.09 -4.77 -7.61
C HIS A 134 3.59 -4.72 -7.97
N ASN A 135 3.24 -5.17 -9.17
CA ASN A 135 1.84 -5.26 -9.60
C ASN A 135 1.05 -6.23 -8.72
N LYS A 136 1.63 -7.38 -8.38
CA LYS A 136 1.00 -8.37 -7.50
C LYS A 136 0.69 -7.78 -6.11
N GLU A 137 1.63 -7.05 -5.50
CA GLU A 137 1.39 -6.35 -4.24
C GLU A 137 0.29 -5.27 -4.37
N TYR A 138 0.31 -4.52 -5.46
CA TYR A 138 -0.72 -3.52 -5.75
C TYR A 138 -2.11 -4.15 -5.87
N TYR A 139 -2.26 -5.20 -6.69
CA TYR A 139 -3.53 -5.90 -6.84
C TYR A 139 -3.99 -6.57 -5.54
N LYS A 140 -3.07 -7.14 -4.77
CA LYS A 140 -3.38 -7.70 -3.44
C LYS A 140 -4.00 -6.64 -2.52
N LYS A 141 -3.40 -5.46 -2.42
CA LYS A 141 -3.95 -4.35 -1.62
C LYS A 141 -5.32 -3.87 -2.13
N GLN A 142 -5.53 -3.85 -3.45
CA GLN A 142 -6.83 -3.50 -4.02
C GLN A 142 -7.89 -4.55 -3.67
N LEU A 143 -7.56 -5.84 -3.79
CA LEU A 143 -8.45 -6.93 -3.41
C LEU A 143 -8.79 -6.90 -1.92
N GLU A 144 -7.80 -6.67 -1.05
CA GLU A 144 -8.01 -6.51 0.40
C GLU A 144 -8.94 -5.32 0.68
N ARG A 145 -8.72 -4.19 0.01
CA ARG A 145 -9.57 -3.01 0.17
C ARG A 145 -11.01 -3.31 -0.25
N MET A 146 -11.22 -3.95 -1.40
CA MET A 146 -12.56 -4.35 -1.88
C MET A 146 -13.24 -5.36 -0.95
N ALA A 147 -12.46 -6.27 -0.34
CA ALA A 147 -12.97 -7.26 0.59
C ALA A 147 -13.32 -6.69 1.97
N TRP A 148 -12.67 -5.58 2.39
CA TRP A 148 -12.78 -5.03 3.74
C TRP A 148 -13.64 -3.78 3.84
N HIS A 149 -13.81 -3.05 2.75
CA HIS A 149 -14.52 -1.77 2.74
C HIS A 149 -15.78 -1.82 1.89
N ASP A 150 -16.77 -1.03 2.30
CA ASP A 150 -17.94 -0.72 1.48
C ASP A 150 -17.54 0.19 0.31
N GLN A 151 -17.94 -0.16 -0.91
CA GLN A 151 -17.51 0.53 -2.12
C GLN A 151 -18.03 1.96 -2.25
N LEU A 152 -19.20 2.24 -1.66
CA LEU A 152 -19.81 3.57 -1.72
C LEU A 152 -19.19 4.50 -0.66
N THR A 153 -19.15 4.04 0.57
CA THR A 153 -18.81 4.87 1.74
C THR A 153 -17.34 4.83 2.14
N ASN A 154 -16.60 3.84 1.64
CA ASN A 154 -15.22 3.55 2.02
C ASN A 154 -15.01 3.27 3.53
N LEU A 155 -16.06 3.17 4.33
CA LEU A 155 -16.01 2.62 5.68
C LEU A 155 -15.76 1.10 5.63
N LEU A 156 -15.47 0.49 6.75
CA LEU A 156 -15.45 -0.98 6.82
C LEU A 156 -16.80 -1.54 6.36
N ASN A 157 -16.79 -2.68 5.71
CA ASN A 157 -18.00 -3.43 5.45
C ASN A 157 -18.38 -4.30 6.67
N ARG A 158 -19.60 -4.79 6.68
CA ARG A 158 -20.15 -5.66 7.73
C ARG A 158 -19.24 -6.84 8.06
N SER A 159 -18.72 -7.54 7.04
CA SER A 159 -17.91 -8.75 7.23
C SER A 159 -16.62 -8.44 7.96
N LYS A 160 -15.92 -7.37 7.55
CA LYS A 160 -14.66 -6.96 8.20
C LYS A 160 -14.86 -6.40 9.60
N PHE A 161 -15.96 -5.70 9.82
CA PHE A 161 -16.33 -5.24 11.17
C PHE A 161 -16.48 -6.43 12.13
N ILE A 162 -17.27 -7.44 11.77
CA ILE A 162 -17.48 -8.62 12.58
C ILE A 162 -16.16 -9.34 12.89
N GLU A 163 -15.32 -9.56 11.88
CA GLU A 163 -14.00 -10.18 12.02
C GLU A 163 -13.12 -9.41 13.02
N LEU A 164 -13.06 -8.08 12.90
CA LEU A 164 -12.25 -7.23 13.79
C LEU A 164 -12.74 -7.30 15.24
N ILE A 165 -14.05 -7.19 15.46
CA ILE A 165 -14.60 -7.21 16.81
C ILE A 165 -14.40 -8.57 17.47
N GLU A 166 -14.59 -9.66 16.74
CA GLU A 166 -14.34 -11.01 17.28
C GLU A 166 -12.86 -11.22 17.66
N THR A 167 -11.91 -10.59 16.95
CA THR A 167 -10.49 -10.66 17.30
C THR A 167 -10.12 -9.77 18.48
N GLN A 168 -10.74 -8.59 18.63
CA GLN A 168 -10.47 -7.64 19.72
C GLN A 168 -11.13 -7.98 21.05
N ARG A 169 -12.13 -8.82 21.05
CA ARG A 169 -12.98 -9.22 22.17
C ARG A 169 -12.22 -9.69 23.42
N ASN A 170 -11.00 -10.18 23.25
CA ASN A 170 -10.16 -10.74 24.31
C ASN A 170 -9.26 -9.71 25.03
N THR A 171 -9.34 -8.43 24.66
CA THR A 171 -8.51 -7.37 25.26
C THR A 171 -9.26 -6.72 26.41
N PRO A 172 -8.90 -6.95 27.69
CA PRO A 172 -9.68 -6.46 28.82
C PRO A 172 -9.16 -5.10 29.28
N MET A 173 -9.69 -4.00 28.76
CA MET A 173 -9.35 -2.67 29.33
C MET A 173 -10.55 -1.78 29.63
N LYS A 174 -11.67 -1.88 28.89
CA LYS A 174 -12.86 -1.05 29.07
C LYS A 174 -14.13 -1.85 28.76
N ASN A 175 -15.28 -1.33 29.16
CA ASN A 175 -16.55 -1.88 28.71
C ASN A 175 -16.69 -1.64 27.20
N GLN A 176 -17.16 -2.64 26.50
CA GLN A 176 -17.31 -2.66 25.05
C GLN A 176 -18.80 -2.55 24.70
N PHE A 177 -19.09 -1.81 23.64
CA PHE A 177 -20.47 -1.56 23.23
C PHE A 177 -20.59 -1.68 21.70
N ILE A 178 -21.75 -2.12 21.27
CA ILE A 178 -22.18 -2.14 19.87
C ILE A 178 -23.38 -1.22 19.72
N ALA A 179 -23.33 -0.34 18.75
CA ALA A 179 -24.47 0.48 18.37
C ALA A 179 -24.84 0.23 16.91
N LEU A 180 -26.13 0.12 16.65
CA LEU A 180 -26.69 0.22 15.29
C LEU A 180 -27.26 1.61 15.07
N ILE A 181 -27.01 2.16 13.92
CA ILE A 181 -27.42 3.51 13.51
C ILE A 181 -28.16 3.38 12.18
N ASP A 182 -29.27 4.11 12.07
CA ASP A 182 -30.04 4.18 10.85
C ASP A 182 -30.44 5.63 10.57
N ILE A 183 -30.50 6.02 9.29
CA ILE A 183 -30.87 7.38 8.86
C ILE A 183 -32.40 7.51 8.85
N ASP A 184 -32.91 8.43 9.64
CA ASP A 184 -34.36 8.66 9.72
C ASP A 184 -34.90 9.14 8.37
N HIS A 185 -35.97 8.49 7.91
CA HIS A 185 -36.67 8.83 6.67
C HIS A 185 -35.79 8.82 5.41
N PHE A 186 -34.71 8.03 5.36
CA PHE A 186 -33.80 8.00 4.19
C PHE A 186 -34.51 7.62 2.88
N LYS A 187 -35.52 6.74 2.95
CA LYS A 187 -36.35 6.44 1.80
C LYS A 187 -36.99 7.70 1.20
N LYS A 188 -37.48 8.64 2.03
CA LYS A 188 -38.03 9.90 1.58
C LYS A 188 -37.01 10.78 0.85
N VAL A 189 -35.74 10.75 1.28
CA VAL A 189 -34.64 11.42 0.57
C VAL A 189 -34.48 10.82 -0.82
N ASN A 190 -34.39 9.49 -0.92
CA ASN A 190 -34.31 8.80 -2.22
C ASN A 190 -35.52 9.08 -3.13
N ASP A 191 -36.73 9.01 -2.59
CA ASP A 191 -37.98 9.21 -3.36
C ASP A 191 -38.09 10.66 -3.83
N THR A 192 -37.56 11.64 -3.09
CA THR A 192 -37.66 13.08 -3.42
C THR A 192 -36.54 13.54 -4.36
N TYR A 193 -35.30 13.10 -4.12
CA TYR A 193 -34.11 13.64 -4.79
C TYR A 193 -33.39 12.62 -5.68
N GLY A 194 -33.81 11.36 -5.66
CA GLY A 194 -33.22 10.27 -6.43
C GLY A 194 -32.08 9.56 -5.71
N HIS A 195 -31.81 8.33 -6.14
CA HIS A 195 -30.79 7.46 -5.50
C HIS A 195 -29.37 8.02 -5.55
N LEU A 196 -29.00 8.77 -6.59
CA LEU A 196 -27.67 9.39 -6.68
C LEU A 196 -27.44 10.42 -5.57
N VAL A 197 -28.48 11.17 -5.21
CA VAL A 197 -28.42 12.11 -4.07
C VAL A 197 -28.35 11.34 -2.77
N GLY A 198 -29.13 10.27 -2.61
CA GLY A 198 -29.04 9.39 -1.45
C GLY A 198 -27.64 8.80 -1.27
N ASP A 199 -27.01 8.34 -2.34
CA ASP A 199 -25.64 7.85 -2.32
C ASP A 199 -24.66 8.95 -1.87
N ASN A 200 -24.79 10.18 -2.37
CA ASN A 200 -23.96 11.31 -1.94
C ASN A 200 -24.16 11.64 -0.46
N VAL A 201 -25.38 11.58 0.03
CA VAL A 201 -25.71 11.75 1.47
C VAL A 201 -25.02 10.67 2.32
N LEU A 202 -25.05 9.41 1.88
CA LEU A 202 -24.34 8.32 2.57
C LEU A 202 -22.82 8.54 2.60
N ILE A 203 -22.23 9.05 1.51
CA ILE A 203 -20.80 9.40 1.45
C ILE A 203 -20.46 10.52 2.44
N GLN A 204 -21.26 11.59 2.48
CA GLN A 204 -21.05 12.71 3.38
C GLN A 204 -21.18 12.27 4.84
N LEU A 205 -22.22 11.50 5.20
CA LEU A 205 -22.43 10.97 6.53
C LEU A 205 -21.27 10.07 6.96
N SER A 206 -20.79 9.24 6.03
CA SER A 206 -19.61 8.37 6.28
C SER A 206 -18.35 9.15 6.57
N SER A 207 -18.17 10.32 5.98
CA SER A 207 -17.05 11.22 6.29
C SER A 207 -17.13 11.75 7.72
N VAL A 208 -18.34 12.09 8.21
CA VAL A 208 -18.57 12.48 9.60
C VAL A 208 -18.20 11.33 10.55
N PHE A 209 -18.60 10.11 10.22
CA PHE A 209 -18.26 8.94 11.03
C PHE A 209 -16.76 8.62 10.99
N ALA A 210 -16.10 8.75 9.85
CA ALA A 210 -14.67 8.50 9.70
C ALA A 210 -13.79 9.42 10.55
N GLU A 211 -14.20 10.66 10.79
CA GLU A 211 -13.51 11.57 11.71
C GLU A 211 -13.53 11.05 13.17
N ARG A 212 -14.59 10.36 13.56
CA ARG A 212 -14.75 9.76 14.89
C ARG A 212 -13.99 8.45 15.06
N MET A 213 -13.72 7.70 13.99
CA MET A 213 -12.87 6.49 14.05
C MET A 213 -11.48 6.78 14.64
N LYS A 214 -10.99 7.99 14.53
CA LYS A 214 -9.72 8.44 15.14
C LYS A 214 -9.76 8.52 16.68
N GLN A 215 -10.92 8.32 17.30
CA GLN A 215 -11.19 8.53 18.73
C GLN A 215 -11.62 7.23 19.46
N ASN A 216 -11.03 6.08 19.13
CA ASN A 216 -11.35 4.76 19.72
C ASN A 216 -12.74 4.20 19.37
N MET A 217 -13.27 4.55 18.20
CA MET A 217 -14.48 3.95 17.64
C MET A 217 -14.14 3.22 16.33
N ILE A 218 -14.80 2.10 16.07
CA ILE A 218 -14.77 1.40 14.79
C ILE A 218 -16.15 1.53 14.18
N VAL A 219 -16.23 2.07 12.97
CA VAL A 219 -17.49 2.27 12.25
C VAL A 219 -17.47 1.49 10.95
N ALA A 220 -18.60 0.86 10.63
CA ALA A 220 -18.80 0.15 9.39
C ALA A 220 -20.19 0.42 8.81
N ARG A 221 -20.33 0.27 7.50
CA ARG A 221 -21.63 0.19 6.86
C ARG A 221 -22.20 -1.22 7.03
N TYR A 222 -23.33 -1.32 7.71
CA TYR A 222 -23.98 -2.59 7.99
C TYR A 222 -24.81 -3.09 6.80
N GLY A 223 -25.51 -2.19 6.11
CA GLY A 223 -26.24 -2.44 4.88
C GLY A 223 -27.20 -1.28 4.56
N GLY A 224 -27.48 -1.03 3.29
CA GLY A 224 -28.39 0.05 2.89
C GLY A 224 -28.06 1.41 3.51
N GLU A 225 -28.92 1.89 4.40
CA GLU A 225 -28.80 3.13 5.18
C GLU A 225 -28.36 2.90 6.62
N GLU A 226 -27.98 1.65 6.97
CA GLU A 226 -27.61 1.25 8.32
C GLU A 226 -26.09 1.24 8.51
N PHE A 227 -25.64 1.71 9.66
CA PHE A 227 -24.25 1.69 10.11
C PHE A 227 -24.14 0.98 11.45
N ILE A 228 -22.98 0.37 11.68
CA ILE A 228 -22.66 -0.30 12.95
C ILE A 228 -21.41 0.32 13.54
N VAL A 229 -21.43 0.53 14.85
CA VAL A 229 -20.34 1.15 15.60
C VAL A 229 -19.94 0.23 16.76
N TYR A 230 -18.65 0.02 16.91
CA TYR A 230 -18.04 -0.47 18.12
C TYR A 230 -17.37 0.69 18.84
N LEU A 231 -17.55 0.78 20.15
CA LEU A 231 -16.89 1.78 20.99
C LEU A 231 -16.52 1.21 22.36
N GLU A 232 -15.46 1.75 22.92
CA GLU A 232 -15.02 1.48 24.28
C GLU A 232 -15.31 2.68 25.17
N ALA A 233 -15.97 2.44 26.30
CA ALA A 233 -16.28 3.46 27.28
C ALA A 233 -16.11 2.92 28.70
N SER A 234 -15.92 3.81 29.68
CA SER A 234 -15.78 3.41 31.09
C SER A 234 -17.10 2.95 31.68
N THR A 235 -18.21 3.59 31.27
CA THR A 235 -19.57 3.28 31.70
C THR A 235 -20.55 3.27 30.52
N PHE A 236 -21.74 2.74 30.77
CA PHE A 236 -22.84 2.76 29.80
C PHE A 236 -23.30 4.20 29.50
N GLU A 237 -23.33 5.05 30.50
CA GLU A 237 -23.69 6.46 30.37
C GLU A 237 -22.69 7.23 29.48
N GLU A 238 -21.40 6.96 29.64
CA GLU A 238 -20.37 7.53 28.77
C GLU A 238 -20.55 7.12 27.29
N ALA A 239 -20.92 5.86 27.06
CA ALA A 239 -21.22 5.37 25.72
C ALA A 239 -22.44 6.09 25.12
N ILE A 240 -23.53 6.26 25.90
CA ILE A 240 -24.72 7.02 25.49
C ILE A 240 -24.35 8.46 25.16
N LEU A 241 -23.60 9.16 26.00
CA LEU A 241 -23.21 10.55 25.77
C LEU A 241 -22.39 10.69 24.51
N THR A 242 -21.48 9.75 24.25
CA THR A 242 -20.65 9.75 23.02
C THR A 242 -21.51 9.61 21.76
N LEU A 243 -22.48 8.72 21.77
CA LEU A 243 -23.38 8.49 20.64
C LEU A 243 -24.39 9.63 20.48
N GLU A 244 -24.86 10.21 21.57
CA GLU A 244 -25.75 11.38 21.53
C GLU A 244 -25.02 12.61 20.95
N HIS A 245 -23.75 12.82 21.28
CA HIS A 245 -22.92 13.84 20.63
C HIS A 245 -22.81 13.59 19.12
N LEU A 246 -22.63 12.34 18.70
CA LEU A 246 -22.60 11.97 17.28
C LEU A 246 -23.94 12.30 16.61
N ARG A 247 -25.08 11.93 17.24
CA ARG A 247 -26.43 12.20 16.76
C ARG A 247 -26.68 13.70 16.58
N GLN A 248 -26.30 14.51 17.58
CA GLN A 248 -26.44 15.97 17.52
C GLN A 248 -25.55 16.59 16.43
N GLN A 249 -24.33 16.09 16.25
CA GLN A 249 -23.44 16.53 15.20
C GLN A 249 -24.05 16.27 13.81
N VAL A 250 -24.56 15.05 13.55
CA VAL A 250 -25.23 14.72 12.29
C VAL A 250 -26.40 15.67 12.05
N ARG A 251 -27.22 15.93 13.09
CA ARG A 251 -28.38 16.85 12.98
C ARG A 251 -27.99 18.30 12.66
N SER A 252 -26.80 18.74 13.09
CA SER A 252 -26.33 20.12 12.92
C SER A 252 -25.68 20.38 11.55
N ILE A 253 -25.21 19.34 10.87
CA ILE A 253 -24.48 19.46 9.60
C ILE A 253 -25.48 19.59 8.45
N PRO A 254 -25.31 20.57 7.56
CA PRO A 254 -26.03 20.61 6.29
C PRO A 254 -25.43 19.60 5.31
N PHE A 255 -26.23 18.67 4.82
CA PHE A 255 -25.86 17.71 3.78
C PHE A 255 -26.16 18.29 2.42
N GLU A 256 -25.16 18.37 1.56
CA GLU A 256 -25.29 18.95 0.23
C GLU A 256 -26.00 17.99 -0.73
N ILE A 257 -27.06 18.49 -1.40
CA ILE A 257 -27.80 17.76 -2.42
C ILE A 257 -27.36 18.21 -3.82
N ASN A 258 -27.16 19.52 -4.00
CA ASN A 258 -26.60 20.17 -5.17
C ASN A 258 -26.01 21.53 -4.77
N ASP A 259 -25.37 22.25 -5.72
CA ASP A 259 -24.61 23.49 -5.49
C ASP A 259 -25.30 24.56 -4.62
N ASN A 260 -26.63 24.51 -4.44
CA ASN A 260 -27.39 25.53 -3.73
C ASN A 260 -28.40 24.97 -2.70
N HIS A 261 -28.50 23.65 -2.56
CA HIS A 261 -29.50 23.04 -1.69
C HIS A 261 -28.87 22.06 -0.71
N HIS A 262 -29.22 22.23 0.55
CA HIS A 262 -28.81 21.37 1.65
C HIS A 262 -30.04 20.83 2.38
N ILE A 263 -29.88 19.65 2.96
CA ILE A 263 -30.88 19.05 3.86
C ILE A 263 -30.24 18.77 5.22
N HIS A 264 -31.07 18.72 6.24
CA HIS A 264 -30.64 18.20 7.54
C HIS A 264 -31.21 16.80 7.71
N LEU A 265 -30.39 15.93 8.27
CA LEU A 265 -30.75 14.56 8.56
C LEU A 265 -30.75 14.33 10.07
N SER A 266 -31.54 13.36 10.51
CA SER A 266 -31.40 12.79 11.83
C SER A 266 -31.10 11.31 11.72
N ILE A 267 -30.53 10.75 12.78
CA ILE A 267 -30.24 9.33 12.89
C ILE A 267 -30.81 8.81 14.20
N SER A 268 -31.33 7.59 14.14
CA SER A 268 -31.72 6.80 15.31
C SER A 268 -30.61 5.83 15.68
N ILE A 269 -30.40 5.57 16.97
CA ILE A 269 -29.30 4.76 17.47
C ILE A 269 -29.82 3.78 18.50
N GLY A 270 -29.52 2.50 18.31
CA GLY A 270 -29.72 1.44 19.32
C GLY A 270 -28.39 0.96 19.86
N LEU A 271 -28.21 0.98 21.18
CA LEU A 271 -26.98 0.63 21.89
C LEU A 271 -27.14 -0.66 22.69
N ALA A 272 -26.16 -1.56 22.65
CA ALA A 272 -26.07 -2.74 23.50
C ALA A 272 -24.65 -2.94 24.03
N GLN A 273 -24.52 -3.44 25.24
CA GLN A 273 -23.22 -3.76 25.84
C GLN A 273 -22.74 -5.12 25.35
N LEU A 274 -21.45 -5.18 24.94
CA LEU A 274 -20.79 -6.40 24.51
C LEU A 274 -20.12 -7.05 25.73
N GLU A 275 -20.78 -8.02 26.31
CA GLU A 275 -20.24 -8.78 27.44
C GLU A 275 -19.33 -9.92 26.95
N LYS A 276 -18.38 -10.33 27.81
CA LYS A 276 -17.33 -11.29 27.47
C LYS A 276 -17.83 -12.63 26.96
N HIS A 277 -19.00 -13.09 27.45
CA HIS A 277 -19.56 -14.40 27.13
C HIS A 277 -20.77 -14.37 26.17
N THR A 278 -21.22 -13.20 25.76
CA THR A 278 -22.36 -13.04 24.85
C THR A 278 -21.90 -13.13 23.40
N MET A 279 -22.56 -13.87 22.55
CA MET A 279 -22.21 -13.89 21.13
C MET A 279 -22.43 -12.53 20.48
N LEU A 280 -21.51 -12.07 19.63
CA LEU A 280 -21.62 -10.77 18.97
C LEU A 280 -22.95 -10.61 18.21
N LYS A 281 -23.45 -11.67 17.58
CA LYS A 281 -24.74 -11.68 16.90
C LYS A 281 -25.92 -11.36 17.82
N ASP A 282 -25.87 -11.80 19.07
CA ASP A 282 -26.96 -11.60 20.04
C ASP A 282 -26.92 -10.14 20.54
N VAL A 283 -25.72 -9.58 20.71
CA VAL A 283 -25.53 -8.17 21.04
C VAL A 283 -26.02 -7.25 19.91
N ILE A 284 -25.71 -7.61 18.66
CA ILE A 284 -26.21 -6.88 17.49
C ILE A 284 -27.75 -6.94 17.43
N HIS A 285 -28.35 -8.10 17.70
CA HIS A 285 -29.79 -8.23 17.75
C HIS A 285 -30.42 -7.36 18.86
N THR A 286 -29.79 -7.30 20.04
CA THR A 286 -30.25 -6.41 21.13
C THR A 286 -30.14 -4.93 20.72
N ALA A 287 -29.05 -4.54 20.07
CA ALA A 287 -28.91 -3.19 19.54
C ALA A 287 -29.98 -2.85 18.48
N ASP A 288 -30.34 -3.82 17.61
CA ASP A 288 -31.41 -3.67 16.64
C ASP A 288 -32.79 -3.47 17.29
N GLN A 289 -33.09 -4.22 18.33
CA GLN A 289 -34.33 -4.01 19.11
C GLN A 289 -34.39 -2.60 19.73
N HIS A 290 -33.28 -2.10 20.29
CA HIS A 290 -33.21 -0.76 20.83
C HIS A 290 -33.30 0.32 19.73
N LEU A 291 -32.75 0.07 18.56
CA LEU A 291 -32.88 0.96 17.39
C LEU A 291 -34.34 1.04 16.93
N TYR A 292 -35.05 -0.09 16.90
CA TYR A 292 -36.45 -0.11 16.55
C TYR A 292 -37.29 0.77 17.49
N VAL A 293 -37.07 0.65 18.79
CA VAL A 293 -37.73 1.51 19.80
C VAL A 293 -37.40 3.00 19.64
N ALA A 294 -36.14 3.30 19.24
CA ALA A 294 -35.72 4.68 19.03
C ALA A 294 -36.34 5.34 17.78
N LYS A 295 -36.88 4.54 16.83
CA LYS A 295 -37.57 5.00 15.61
C LYS A 295 -39.07 5.23 15.81
N GLU A 296 -39.69 4.67 16.85
CA GLU A 296 -41.10 4.90 17.24
C GLU A 296 -41.26 6.27 17.94
#